data_0bda5858b55c5eef845af57d2145583d
#
_entry.id   0bda5858b55c5eef845af57d2145583d
#
_cell.length_a   1.000
_cell.length_b   1.000
_cell.length_c   1.000
_cell.angle_alpha   90.00
_cell.angle_beta   90.00
_cell.angle_gamma   90.00
#
_symmetry.space_group_name_H-M   'P 1'
#
loop_
_entity.id
_entity.type
_entity.pdbx_description
1 polymer ?
#
loop_
_entity_poly.entity_id
_entity_poly.type
_entity_poly.pdbx_seq_one_letter_code
_entity_poly.pdbx_strand_id
1 'polypeptide(L)'
;AAKDLAFHLGGHVNHSIFWKNLAADGGEATGELLAAITEYFGSYDGFQKHFNAAALGIQGSGWAYLAWDSMGNQLVIGQLYDQQGNLAMGMIPLLMLDMWEHAFYLDYVNVKADYVKAFWNIVNWQDVATRFESVKAGSASLLLG
;
A
#
# COMPACT_ATOMS: atom_id res chain seq x y z
N ALA A 1 -13.86 15.32 -17.56
CA ALA A 1 -12.61 14.85 -18.21
C ALA A 1 -11.46 14.70 -17.22
N ALA A 2 -11.00 15.79 -16.57
CA ALA A 2 -9.85 15.70 -15.65
C ALA A 2 -10.12 14.80 -14.43
N LYS A 3 -11.33 14.83 -13.88
CA LYS A 3 -11.74 13.95 -12.79
C LYS A 3 -11.74 12.49 -13.22
N ASP A 4 -12.26 12.22 -14.42
CA ASP A 4 -12.32 10.85 -14.95
C ASP A 4 -10.91 10.32 -15.24
N LEU A 5 -10.04 11.18 -15.79
CA LEU A 5 -8.64 10.82 -15.99
C LEU A 5 -7.95 10.46 -14.67
N ALA A 6 -8.11 11.28 -13.63
CA ALA A 6 -7.53 11.02 -12.33
C ALA A 6 -8.05 9.71 -11.71
N PHE A 7 -9.35 9.44 -11.84
CA PHE A 7 -9.96 8.21 -11.35
C PHE A 7 -9.42 6.98 -12.10
N HIS A 8 -9.44 6.98 -13.42
CA HIS A 8 -9.00 5.82 -14.21
C HIS A 8 -7.49 5.60 -14.15
N LEU A 9 -6.70 6.67 -14.17
CA LEU A 9 -5.26 6.56 -14.02
C LEU A 9 -4.89 6.06 -12.62
N GLY A 10 -5.53 6.60 -11.59
CA GLY A 10 -5.36 6.13 -10.21
C GLY A 10 -5.70 4.65 -10.07
N GLY A 11 -6.83 4.22 -10.62
CA GLY A 11 -7.22 2.81 -10.62
C GLY A 11 -6.21 1.92 -11.31
N HIS A 12 -5.70 2.32 -12.46
CA HIS A 12 -4.66 1.58 -13.19
C HIS A 12 -3.37 1.46 -12.36
N VAL A 13 -2.88 2.56 -11.84
CA VAL A 13 -1.64 2.59 -11.05
C VAL A 13 -1.79 1.76 -9.78
N ASN A 14 -2.85 1.97 -9.01
CA ASN A 14 -3.08 1.28 -7.74
C ASN A 14 -3.15 -0.24 -7.93
N HIS A 15 -3.92 -0.71 -8.90
CA HIS A 15 -4.04 -2.14 -9.18
C HIS A 15 -2.75 -2.74 -9.75
N SER A 16 -2.03 -2.02 -10.61
CA SER A 16 -0.75 -2.51 -11.15
C SER A 16 0.28 -2.74 -10.05
N ILE A 17 0.32 -1.88 -9.04
CA ILE A 17 1.18 -2.07 -7.88
C ILE A 17 0.64 -3.19 -6.98
N PHE A 18 -0.65 -3.18 -6.68
CA PHE A 18 -1.29 -4.17 -5.81
C PHE A 18 -1.05 -5.60 -6.30
N TRP A 19 -1.23 -5.87 -7.59
CA TRP A 19 -0.99 -7.22 -8.13
C TRP A 19 0.45 -7.68 -7.94
N LYS A 20 1.43 -6.80 -8.06
CA LYS A 20 2.86 -7.11 -7.82
C LYS A 20 3.21 -7.22 -6.34
N ASN A 21 2.44 -6.54 -5.49
CA ASN A 21 2.59 -6.65 -4.04
C ASN A 21 2.09 -7.99 -3.47
N LEU A 22 1.51 -8.88 -4.28
CA LEU A 22 0.95 -10.15 -3.85
C LEU A 22 1.77 -11.33 -4.37
N ALA A 23 1.98 -12.33 -3.52
CA ALA A 23 2.60 -13.60 -3.86
C ALA A 23 2.05 -14.69 -2.93
N ALA A 24 1.91 -15.91 -3.46
CA ALA A 24 1.44 -17.06 -2.67
C ALA A 24 2.36 -17.34 -1.46
N ASP A 25 3.66 -17.10 -1.64
CA ASP A 25 4.69 -17.28 -0.62
C ASP A 25 5.18 -15.92 -0.12
N GLY A 26 4.31 -15.13 0.46
CA GLY A 26 4.52 -13.72 0.78
C GLY A 26 5.84 -13.36 1.48
N GLY A 27 6.33 -14.22 2.35
CA GLY A 27 7.59 -14.00 3.05
C GLY A 27 7.48 -12.98 4.20
N GLU A 28 8.61 -12.39 4.53
CA GLU A 28 8.72 -11.41 5.61
C GLU A 28 9.51 -10.18 5.16
N ALA A 29 9.21 -9.04 5.75
CA ALA A 29 10.06 -7.85 5.58
C ALA A 29 11.42 -8.09 6.24
N THR A 30 12.48 -7.79 5.51
CA THR A 30 13.86 -7.98 5.99
C THR A 30 14.75 -6.80 5.55
N GLY A 31 16.01 -6.81 6.00
CA GLY A 31 17.04 -5.88 5.55
C GLY A 31 16.71 -4.41 5.80
N GLU A 32 17.07 -3.57 4.84
CA GLU A 32 16.90 -2.11 4.95
C GLU A 32 15.43 -1.68 5.06
N LEU A 33 14.52 -2.40 4.40
CA LEU A 33 13.09 -2.12 4.51
C LEU A 33 12.58 -2.34 5.93
N LEU A 34 12.94 -3.47 6.56
CA LEU A 34 12.56 -3.75 7.95
C LEU A 34 13.17 -2.75 8.91
N ALA A 35 14.42 -2.35 8.68
CA ALA A 35 15.09 -1.33 9.49
C ALA A 35 14.35 0.01 9.41
N ALA A 36 13.95 0.43 8.21
CA ALA A 36 13.17 1.66 8.01
C ALA A 36 11.77 1.56 8.64
N ILE A 37 11.08 0.44 8.49
CA ILE A 37 9.78 0.19 9.15
C ILE A 37 9.92 0.34 10.67
N THR A 38 10.96 -0.24 11.25
CA THR A 38 11.23 -0.15 12.69
C THR A 38 11.56 1.28 13.12
N GLU A 39 12.34 2.00 12.31
CA GLU A 39 12.69 3.40 12.59
C GLU A 39 11.47 4.31 12.63
N TYR A 40 10.58 4.22 11.61
CA TYR A 40 9.46 5.15 11.48
C TYR A 40 8.21 4.74 12.26
N PHE A 41 8.03 3.45 12.56
CA PHE A 41 6.83 2.93 13.24
C PHE A 41 7.11 2.25 14.58
N GLY A 42 8.36 2.26 15.04
CA GLY A 42 8.77 1.69 16.31
C GLY A 42 9.02 0.18 16.28
N SER A 43 8.26 -0.57 15.50
CA SER A 43 8.40 -2.02 15.32
C SER A 43 7.59 -2.46 14.09
N TYR A 44 7.85 -3.69 13.63
CA TYR A 44 7.02 -4.30 12.60
C TYR A 44 5.56 -4.46 13.07
N ASP A 45 5.33 -4.88 14.31
CA ASP A 45 3.98 -4.98 14.89
C ASP A 45 3.29 -3.62 14.96
N GLY A 46 4.02 -2.57 15.32
CA GLY A 46 3.52 -1.19 15.34
C GLY A 46 3.12 -0.74 13.94
N PHE A 47 3.93 -1.04 12.95
CA PHE A 47 3.61 -0.79 11.54
C PHE A 47 2.34 -1.52 11.11
N GLN A 48 2.23 -2.83 11.37
CA GLN A 48 1.03 -3.59 11.01
C GLN A 48 -0.24 -3.04 11.66
N LYS A 49 -0.17 -2.71 12.94
CA LYS A 49 -1.32 -2.11 13.66
C LYS A 49 -1.74 -0.79 13.05
N HIS A 50 -0.79 0.06 12.72
CA HIS A 50 -1.05 1.35 12.08
C HIS A 50 -1.67 1.16 10.68
N PHE A 51 -1.09 0.28 9.87
CA PHE A 51 -1.60 -0.02 8.53
C PHE A 51 -3.01 -0.62 8.58
N ASN A 52 -3.25 -1.58 9.49
CA ASN A 52 -4.57 -2.18 9.70
C ASN A 52 -5.62 -1.12 10.11
N ALA A 53 -5.24 -0.22 11.01
CA ALA A 53 -6.14 0.87 11.44
C ALA A 53 -6.48 1.79 10.26
N ALA A 54 -5.50 2.12 9.40
CA ALA A 54 -5.73 2.91 8.21
C ALA A 54 -6.68 2.20 7.24
N ALA A 55 -6.46 0.91 6.99
CA ALA A 55 -7.29 0.11 6.09
C ALA A 55 -8.73 -0.01 6.59
N LEU A 56 -8.91 -0.38 7.86
CA LEU A 56 -10.23 -0.57 8.45
C LEU A 56 -10.98 0.75 8.69
N GLY A 57 -10.26 1.86 8.77
CA GLY A 57 -10.82 3.20 8.93
C GLY A 57 -11.39 3.81 7.64
N ILE A 58 -11.17 3.18 6.48
CA ILE A 58 -11.71 3.67 5.22
C ILE A 58 -13.24 3.49 5.22
N GLN A 59 -13.95 4.59 5.03
CA GLN A 59 -15.40 4.59 4.86
C GLN A 59 -15.73 4.60 3.37
N GLY A 60 -16.42 3.55 2.91
CA GLY A 60 -16.69 3.34 1.49
C GLY A 60 -15.50 2.71 0.77
N SER A 61 -15.34 3.06 -0.50
CA SER A 61 -14.28 2.51 -1.36
C SER A 61 -12.97 3.30 -1.21
N GLY A 62 -11.87 2.58 -1.15
CA GLY A 62 -10.57 3.21 -1.05
C GLY A 62 -9.42 2.22 -0.93
N TRP A 63 -8.26 2.73 -0.58
CA TRP A 63 -7.01 2.00 -0.46
C TRP A 63 -6.26 2.40 0.80
N ALA A 64 -5.65 1.45 1.48
CA ALA A 64 -4.57 1.74 2.42
C ALA A 64 -3.23 1.59 1.70
N TYR A 65 -2.25 2.41 2.06
CA TYR A 65 -0.94 2.32 1.44
C TYR A 65 0.19 2.63 2.41
N LEU A 66 1.34 2.00 2.15
CA LEU A 66 2.65 2.43 2.61
C LEU A 66 3.33 3.14 1.45
N ALA A 67 3.84 4.34 1.67
CA ALA A 67 4.53 5.13 0.66
C ALA A 67 5.83 5.71 1.17
N TRP A 68 6.71 6.04 0.24
CA TRP A 68 7.83 6.92 0.48
C TRP A 68 7.40 8.37 0.23
N ASP A 69 7.48 9.18 1.25
CA ASP A 69 7.33 10.63 1.14
C ASP A 69 8.66 11.20 0.62
N SER A 70 8.69 11.53 -0.67
CA SER A 70 9.90 12.05 -1.31
C SER A 70 10.27 13.47 -0.88
N MET A 71 9.34 14.20 -0.28
CA MET A 71 9.58 15.56 0.23
C MET A 71 10.11 15.52 1.65
N GLY A 72 9.57 14.65 2.50
CA GLY A 72 10.00 14.46 3.88
C GLY A 72 11.09 13.41 4.08
N ASN A 73 11.41 12.63 3.04
CA ASN A 73 12.38 11.53 3.09
C ASN A 73 12.05 10.52 4.21
N GLN A 74 10.81 10.03 4.22
CA GLN A 74 10.33 9.13 5.26
C GLN A 74 9.28 8.16 4.74
N LEU A 75 9.06 7.07 5.47
CA LEU A 75 7.92 6.18 5.24
C LEU A 75 6.66 6.76 5.88
N VAL A 76 5.55 6.70 5.16
CA VAL A 76 4.25 7.12 5.65
C VAL A 76 3.19 6.09 5.32
N ILE A 77 2.19 5.95 6.18
CA ILE A 77 0.97 5.20 5.94
C ILE A 77 -0.14 6.20 5.64
N GLY A 78 -0.95 5.91 4.62
CA GLY A 78 -2.05 6.78 4.25
C GLY A 78 -3.24 6.02 3.70
N GLN A 79 -4.24 6.79 3.32
CA GLN A 79 -5.48 6.32 2.74
C GLN A 79 -5.75 7.05 1.43
N LEU A 80 -6.26 6.33 0.44
CA LEU A 80 -6.90 6.92 -0.73
C LEU A 80 -8.39 6.65 -0.64
N TYR A 81 -9.20 7.62 -1.02
CA TYR A 81 -10.63 7.45 -1.23
C TYR A 81 -10.90 7.26 -2.71
N ASP A 82 -11.79 6.34 -3.03
CA ASP A 82 -11.98 5.87 -4.40
C ASP A 82 -10.65 5.41 -5.01
N GLN A 83 -10.20 5.99 -6.11
CA GLN A 83 -8.93 5.66 -6.77
C GLN A 83 -7.87 6.76 -6.62
N GLN A 84 -8.25 7.98 -6.31
CA GLN A 84 -7.39 9.16 -6.36
C GLN A 84 -7.60 10.17 -5.22
N GLY A 85 -8.70 10.07 -4.51
CA GLY A 85 -9.02 11.03 -3.44
C GLY A 85 -8.04 10.93 -2.29
N ASN A 86 -7.67 12.07 -1.74
CA ASN A 86 -6.73 12.19 -0.62
C ASN A 86 -5.26 11.86 -0.98
N LEU A 87 -4.92 11.89 -2.25
CA LEU A 87 -3.53 11.68 -2.70
C LEU A 87 -2.67 12.88 -2.31
N ALA A 88 -1.64 12.65 -1.51
CA ALA A 88 -0.67 13.68 -1.15
C ALA A 88 0.44 13.80 -2.20
N MET A 89 0.93 15.03 -2.39
CA MET A 89 2.04 15.28 -3.32
C MET A 89 3.34 14.62 -2.85
N GLY A 90 4.09 14.08 -3.79
CA GLY A 90 5.39 13.47 -3.51
C GLY A 90 5.35 12.05 -2.94
N MET A 91 4.18 11.47 -2.77
CA MET A 91 4.03 10.09 -2.30
C MET A 91 4.32 9.09 -3.41
N ILE A 92 5.24 8.18 -3.15
CA ILE A 92 5.58 7.08 -4.05
C ILE A 92 5.13 5.77 -3.37
N PRO A 93 4.10 5.11 -3.89
CA PRO A 93 3.53 3.93 -3.23
C PRO A 93 4.48 2.74 -3.27
N LEU A 94 4.60 2.04 -2.15
CA LEU A 94 5.43 0.84 -1.99
C LEU A 94 4.56 -0.40 -1.77
N LEU A 95 3.52 -0.28 -0.95
CA LEU A 95 2.58 -1.35 -0.62
C LEU A 95 1.16 -0.79 -0.68
N MET A 96 0.29 -1.46 -1.41
CA MET A 96 -1.10 -1.09 -1.60
C MET A 96 -2.03 -2.19 -1.09
N LEU A 97 -3.12 -1.82 -0.44
CA LEU A 97 -4.20 -2.72 -0.08
C LEU A 97 -5.52 -2.17 -0.58
N ASP A 98 -6.16 -2.94 -1.47
CA ASP A 98 -7.47 -2.61 -2.03
C ASP A 98 -8.57 -2.83 -1.00
N MET A 99 -9.26 -1.76 -0.60
CA MET A 99 -10.39 -1.81 0.33
C MET A 99 -11.73 -1.54 -0.36
N TRP A 100 -11.78 -1.65 -1.68
CA TRP A 100 -13.03 -1.71 -2.42
C TRP A 100 -13.73 -3.04 -2.16
N GLU A 101 -15.05 -3.05 -2.12
CA GLU A 101 -15.82 -4.28 -1.86
C GLU A 101 -15.52 -5.40 -2.86
N HIS A 102 -15.26 -5.08 -4.13
CA HIS A 102 -14.90 -6.07 -5.14
C HIS A 102 -13.66 -6.90 -4.76
N ALA A 103 -12.77 -6.37 -3.93
CA ALA A 103 -11.55 -7.06 -3.52
C ALA A 103 -11.79 -8.16 -2.48
N PHE A 104 -12.84 -8.06 -1.69
CA PHE A 104 -13.05 -8.98 -0.56
C PHE A 104 -14.49 -9.53 -0.43
N TYR A 105 -15.46 -8.99 -1.15
CA TYR A 105 -16.87 -9.31 -0.91
C TYR A 105 -17.21 -10.78 -1.16
N LEU A 106 -16.63 -11.42 -2.17
CA LEU A 106 -16.90 -12.81 -2.49
C LEU A 106 -16.45 -13.78 -1.39
N ASP A 107 -15.32 -13.50 -0.76
CA ASP A 107 -14.71 -14.39 0.24
C ASP A 107 -15.04 -13.97 1.68
N TYR A 108 -15.12 -12.68 1.94
CA TYR A 108 -15.22 -12.15 3.31
C TYR A 108 -16.51 -11.37 3.58
N VAL A 109 -17.32 -11.13 2.55
CA VAL A 109 -18.57 -10.35 2.61
C VAL A 109 -18.30 -8.98 3.24
N ASN A 110 -18.81 -8.74 4.45
CA ASN A 110 -18.59 -7.48 5.19
C ASN A 110 -17.56 -7.59 6.32
N VAL A 111 -16.85 -8.72 6.43
CA VAL A 111 -15.86 -8.95 7.49
C VAL A 111 -14.47 -8.46 7.02
N LYS A 112 -14.33 -7.15 6.89
CA LYS A 112 -13.10 -6.49 6.42
C LYS A 112 -11.87 -6.86 7.25
N ALA A 113 -12.04 -7.05 8.57
CA ALA A 113 -10.94 -7.40 9.47
C ALA A 113 -10.28 -8.74 9.09
N ASP A 114 -11.05 -9.74 8.67
CA ASP A 114 -10.52 -11.03 8.25
C ASP A 114 -9.76 -10.92 6.92
N TYR A 115 -10.26 -10.10 5.99
CA TYR A 115 -9.56 -9.80 4.75
C TYR A 115 -8.21 -9.12 5.01
N VAL A 116 -8.18 -8.08 5.84
CA VAL A 116 -6.95 -7.37 6.18
C VAL A 116 -5.95 -8.32 6.89
N LYS A 117 -6.44 -9.19 7.77
CA LYS A 117 -5.60 -10.20 8.43
C LYS A 117 -5.00 -11.18 7.43
N ALA A 118 -5.81 -11.68 6.48
CA ALA A 118 -5.35 -12.61 5.46
C ALA A 118 -4.34 -11.99 4.49
N PHE A 119 -4.45 -10.70 4.21
CA PHE A 119 -3.55 -9.96 3.33
C PHE A 119 -2.08 -10.12 3.72
N TRP A 120 -1.76 -10.11 5.01
CA TRP A 120 -0.37 -10.21 5.49
C TRP A 120 0.30 -11.54 5.13
N ASN A 121 -0.48 -12.60 4.87
CA ASN A 121 0.06 -13.90 4.47
C ASN A 121 0.55 -13.92 3.02
N ILE A 122 0.10 -12.98 2.19
CA ILE A 122 0.39 -12.95 0.75
C ILE A 122 1.10 -11.68 0.30
N VAL A 123 1.55 -10.84 1.21
CA VAL A 123 2.37 -9.66 0.84
C VAL A 123 3.69 -10.12 0.26
N ASN A 124 3.95 -9.73 -0.98
CA ASN A 124 5.24 -9.94 -1.64
C ASN A 124 6.28 -8.92 -1.12
N TRP A 125 6.90 -9.23 -0.01
CA TRP A 125 7.88 -8.33 0.61
C TRP A 125 9.09 -8.08 -0.26
N GLN A 126 9.43 -9.00 -1.16
CA GLN A 126 10.50 -8.78 -2.14
C GLN A 126 10.15 -7.63 -3.10
N ASP A 127 8.91 -7.56 -3.57
CA ASP A 127 8.44 -6.46 -4.41
C ASP A 127 8.47 -5.12 -3.66
N VAL A 128 7.99 -5.11 -2.42
CA VAL A 128 8.02 -3.90 -1.57
C VAL A 128 9.45 -3.43 -1.33
N ALA A 129 10.36 -4.35 -1.04
CA ALA A 129 11.80 -4.06 -0.85
C ALA A 129 12.43 -3.47 -2.11
N THR A 130 12.12 -4.03 -3.29
CA THR A 130 12.61 -3.51 -4.58
C THR A 130 12.15 -2.08 -4.82
N ARG A 131 10.89 -1.78 -4.50
CA ARG A 131 10.34 -0.42 -4.61
C ARG A 131 11.03 0.53 -3.63
N PHE A 132 11.26 0.08 -2.40
CA PHE A 132 11.96 0.87 -1.39
C PHE A 132 13.41 1.19 -1.81
N GLU A 133 14.14 0.20 -2.30
CA GLU A 133 15.50 0.42 -2.83
C GLU A 133 15.51 1.42 -3.98
N SER A 134 14.54 1.33 -4.89
CA SER A 134 14.39 2.25 -6.03
C SER A 134 14.23 3.70 -5.56
N VAL A 135 13.34 3.96 -4.61
CA VAL A 135 13.13 5.33 -4.12
C VAL A 135 14.31 5.84 -3.30
N LYS A 136 15.00 4.98 -2.57
CA LYS A 136 16.23 5.34 -1.85
C LYS A 136 17.38 5.69 -2.81
N ALA A 137 17.41 5.09 -3.99
CA ALA A 137 18.34 5.44 -5.05
C ALA A 137 17.96 6.72 -5.83
N GLY A 138 16.86 7.38 -5.44
CA GLY A 138 16.40 8.63 -6.04
C GLY A 138 15.46 8.45 -7.24
N SER A 139 15.02 7.24 -7.53
CA SER A 139 14.05 7.00 -8.60
C SER A 139 12.64 7.40 -8.16
N ALA A 140 11.91 8.07 -9.05
CA ALA A 140 10.47 8.33 -8.90
C ALA A 140 9.61 7.36 -9.70
N SER A 141 10.19 6.29 -10.25
CA SER A 141 9.48 5.30 -11.05
C SER A 141 8.50 4.50 -10.19
N LEU A 142 7.28 4.33 -10.70
CA LEU A 142 6.25 3.53 -10.05
C LEU A 142 6.42 2.01 -10.29
N LEU A 143 7.38 1.61 -11.13
CA LEU A 143 7.68 0.20 -11.44
C LEU A 143 6.42 -0.59 -11.83
N LEU A 144 5.62 -0.05 -12.74
CA LEU A 144 4.36 -0.66 -13.19
C LEU A 144 4.56 -1.78 -14.20
N GLY A 145 5.65 -1.72 -14.94
CA GLY A 145 5.98 -2.65 -16.03
C GLY A 145 6.52 -3.99 -15.60
#